data_2162ae0c9794be82e745fe39e9f8559d
#
_entry.id   2162ae0c9794be82e745fe39e9f8559d
#
_cell.length_a   1.000
_cell.length_b   1.000
_cell.length_c   1.000
_cell.angle_alpha   90.00
_cell.angle_beta   90.00
_cell.angle_gamma   90.00
#
_symmetry.space_group_name_H-M   'P 1'
#
loop_
_entity.id
_entity.type
_entity.pdbx_description
1 polymer ?
#
loop_
_entity_poly.entity_id
_entity_poly.type
_entity_poly.pdbx_seq_one_letter_code
_entity_poly.pdbx_strand_id
1 'polypeptide(L)'
;MRLLLSCAILVLVAATIELLPERAAAQDVFELQPEYVYAKNRRPRIGYRKPEVFDPLSDQLYQAGYRDFPPTAIPDELKNVDAMTRVKSMKRILACADGWFWPFSRTARKNEPPGLEVEILQTIAKKHGWDLDLAWVNMVTRFGPGAPGGAYSRSINKGVCDIVLGLTISGDDHHMEPNQLSFTRPFMSTGFVLVTQGPAKGVKSLDDAKAQGIKVGVPAYSPMSEYAQAHGIPYSTFFQNYQVIDALVRGEVDAAMIWSGAISQARLDRPEAEFELVKGYVPVPEMRWNSAWVVKEKEVELKQFLDDSFEQMLRSGEIRRIVERYGVPFYPPVDDAARVNAELGREAAQGN
;
A
#
# COMPACT_ATOMS: atom_id res chain seq x y z
N MET A 1 -37.02 50.47 -45.65
CA MET A 1 -36.30 49.22 -46.02
C MET A 1 -34.92 49.22 -45.40
N ARG A 2 -34.80 49.35 -44.08
CA ARG A 2 -33.54 49.30 -43.32
C ARG A 2 -33.82 48.96 -41.82
N LEU A 3 -34.46 47.83 -41.55
CA LEU A 3 -34.71 47.42 -40.16
C LEU A 3 -34.91 45.88 -40.01
N LEU A 4 -34.29 45.09 -40.87
CA LEU A 4 -34.34 43.63 -40.80
C LEU A 4 -32.98 42.92 -40.91
N LEU A 5 -31.87 43.64 -40.70
CA LEU A 5 -30.52 43.01 -40.75
C LEU A 5 -29.76 42.95 -39.42
N SER A 6 -30.38 43.40 -38.31
CA SER A 6 -29.69 43.44 -37.01
C SER A 6 -30.08 42.31 -36.03
N CYS A 7 -31.04 41.46 -36.39
CA CYS A 7 -31.48 40.34 -35.49
C CYS A 7 -30.85 38.98 -35.84
N ALA A 8 -30.14 38.86 -36.97
CA ALA A 8 -29.61 37.56 -37.40
C ALA A 8 -28.16 37.29 -36.85
N ILE A 9 -27.49 38.29 -36.30
CA ILE A 9 -26.12 38.13 -35.80
C ILE A 9 -26.07 37.78 -34.29
N LEU A 10 -27.13 38.08 -33.54
CA LEU A 10 -27.21 37.74 -32.10
C LEU A 10 -27.60 36.31 -31.76
N VAL A 11 -28.15 35.57 -32.74
CA VAL A 11 -28.55 34.17 -32.53
C VAL A 11 -27.44 33.18 -32.83
N LEU A 12 -26.41 33.58 -33.53
CA LEU A 12 -25.26 32.71 -33.86
C LEU A 12 -24.14 32.71 -32.82
N VAL A 13 -24.14 33.66 -31.87
CA VAL A 13 -23.16 33.69 -30.78
C VAL A 13 -23.60 32.93 -29.52
N ALA A 14 -24.91 32.72 -29.39
CA ALA A 14 -25.45 31.93 -28.26
C ALA A 14 -25.38 30.40 -28.48
N ALA A 15 -25.20 29.92 -29.72
CA ALA A 15 -25.17 28.50 -30.02
C ALA A 15 -23.76 27.87 -30.01
N THR A 16 -22.73 28.64 -29.78
CA THR A 16 -21.35 28.12 -29.72
C THR A 16 -20.77 27.98 -28.32
N ILE A 17 -21.57 28.22 -27.27
CA ILE A 17 -21.14 28.06 -25.88
C ILE A 17 -21.57 26.70 -25.30
N GLU A 18 -22.41 25.92 -25.98
CA GLU A 18 -22.92 24.64 -25.46
C GLU A 18 -22.21 23.38 -25.99
N LEU A 19 -21.09 23.49 -26.65
CA LEU A 19 -20.30 22.34 -27.09
C LEU A 19 -18.85 22.40 -26.55
N LEU A 20 -18.70 22.73 -25.30
CA LEU A 20 -17.58 22.17 -24.56
C LEU A 20 -18.00 20.73 -24.24
N PRO A 21 -17.22 19.72 -24.66
CA PRO A 21 -17.53 18.37 -24.27
C PRO A 21 -17.61 18.35 -22.75
N GLU A 22 -18.75 17.90 -22.19
CA GLU A 22 -18.77 17.45 -20.82
C GLU A 22 -17.50 16.65 -20.63
N ARG A 23 -16.63 17.17 -19.79
CA ARG A 23 -15.44 16.41 -19.40
C ARG A 23 -15.96 15.07 -18.94
N ALA A 24 -15.48 14.05 -19.60
CA ALA A 24 -15.78 12.66 -19.36
C ALA A 24 -16.11 12.41 -17.90
N ALA A 25 -17.20 11.70 -17.68
CA ALA A 25 -17.62 11.25 -16.37
C ALA A 25 -16.41 10.82 -15.56
N ALA A 26 -16.39 11.17 -14.29
CA ALA A 26 -15.30 10.84 -13.37
C ALA A 26 -14.86 9.40 -13.66
N GLN A 27 -13.65 9.27 -14.21
CA GLN A 27 -13.07 7.95 -14.45
C GLN A 27 -13.12 7.17 -13.13
N ASP A 28 -13.39 5.89 -13.21
CA ASP A 28 -13.37 5.04 -12.04
C ASP A 28 -12.08 5.31 -11.27
N VAL A 29 -12.20 5.61 -9.98
CA VAL A 29 -11.07 5.98 -9.11
C VAL A 29 -9.95 4.92 -9.13
N PHE A 30 -10.31 3.70 -9.56
CA PHE A 30 -9.41 2.54 -9.59
C PHE A 30 -8.86 2.21 -10.97
N GLU A 31 -9.26 2.93 -12.01
CA GLU A 31 -8.67 2.79 -13.32
C GLU A 31 -7.37 3.61 -13.37
N LEU A 32 -6.23 2.91 -13.31
CA LEU A 32 -4.92 3.53 -13.42
C LEU A 32 -4.66 3.94 -14.85
N GLN A 33 -4.35 5.22 -15.05
CA GLN A 33 -3.97 5.72 -16.36
C GLN A 33 -2.61 5.11 -16.78
N PRO A 34 -2.45 4.72 -18.05
CA PRO A 34 -1.18 4.14 -18.55
C PRO A 34 0.04 5.03 -18.30
N GLU A 35 -0.14 6.33 -18.26
CA GLU A 35 0.93 7.30 -17.99
C GLU A 35 1.42 7.27 -16.53
N TYR A 36 0.66 6.68 -15.61
CA TYR A 36 1.06 6.47 -14.21
C TYR A 36 1.66 5.09 -13.97
N VAL A 37 1.57 4.23 -14.95
CA VAL A 37 2.32 2.98 -14.95
C VAL A 37 3.77 3.34 -15.26
N TYR A 38 4.71 2.79 -14.51
CA TYR A 38 6.13 2.94 -14.83
C TYR A 38 6.39 2.64 -16.28
N ALA A 39 7.20 3.48 -16.95
CA ALA A 39 7.52 3.28 -18.35
C ALA A 39 7.91 1.83 -18.60
N LYS A 40 7.26 1.19 -19.55
CA LYS A 40 7.26 -0.27 -19.80
C LYS A 40 8.62 -0.95 -19.77
N ASN A 41 9.71 -0.22 -20.00
CA ASN A 41 11.06 -0.77 -20.10
C ASN A 41 12.03 -0.25 -19.04
N ARG A 42 11.57 0.51 -18.08
CA ARG A 42 12.46 1.10 -17.07
C ARG A 42 11.98 0.73 -15.68
N ARG A 43 12.70 -0.21 -15.11
CA ARG A 43 12.39 -0.72 -13.78
C ARG A 43 13.06 0.12 -12.72
N PRO A 44 12.40 0.31 -11.56
CA PRO A 44 13.06 0.97 -10.45
C PRO A 44 14.36 0.21 -10.14
N ARG A 45 15.47 0.94 -10.09
CA ARG A 45 16.68 0.42 -9.45
C ARG A 45 16.42 0.31 -7.96
N ILE A 46 17.26 -0.44 -7.25
CA ILE A 46 17.22 -0.47 -5.79
C ILE A 46 17.21 0.99 -5.29
N GLY A 47 16.20 1.32 -4.53
CA GLY A 47 15.88 2.70 -4.17
C GLY A 47 14.77 3.30 -5.03
N TYR A 48 14.18 4.32 -4.52
CA TYR A 48 13.10 5.02 -5.19
C TYR A 48 13.59 5.68 -6.47
N ARG A 49 12.82 5.54 -7.51
CA ARG A 49 13.07 6.17 -8.79
C ARG A 49 11.96 7.16 -9.06
N LYS A 50 12.35 8.35 -9.53
CA LYS A 50 11.40 9.32 -10.04
C LYS A 50 10.62 8.68 -11.18
N PRO A 51 9.29 8.51 -11.09
CA PRO A 51 8.46 8.16 -12.23
C PRO A 51 8.62 9.20 -13.34
N GLU A 52 8.39 8.81 -14.57
CA GLU A 52 8.60 9.71 -15.74
C GLU A 52 7.46 10.69 -15.94
N VAL A 53 6.29 10.37 -15.41
CA VAL A 53 5.11 11.25 -15.48
C VAL A 53 4.66 11.56 -14.06
N PHE A 54 4.68 12.84 -13.75
CA PHE A 54 4.45 13.32 -12.41
C PHE A 54 3.50 14.49 -12.35
N ASP A 55 2.69 14.50 -11.29
CA ASP A 55 2.19 15.76 -10.82
C ASP A 55 3.27 16.55 -10.07
N PRO A 56 3.06 17.88 -9.91
CA PRO A 56 4.06 18.74 -9.26
C PRO A 56 4.40 18.32 -7.83
N LEU A 57 3.47 17.71 -7.10
CA LEU A 57 3.70 17.28 -5.73
C LEU A 57 4.67 16.10 -5.68
N SER A 58 4.47 15.10 -6.53
CA SER A 58 5.37 13.96 -6.63
C SER A 58 6.79 14.38 -7.05
N ASP A 59 6.89 15.36 -7.95
CA ASP A 59 8.19 15.90 -8.35
C ASP A 59 8.86 16.64 -7.19
N GLN A 60 8.13 17.43 -6.43
CA GLN A 60 8.64 18.09 -5.23
C GLN A 60 9.15 17.09 -4.20
N LEU A 61 8.42 16.01 -3.93
CA LEU A 61 8.85 14.93 -3.05
C LEU A 61 10.20 14.36 -3.49
N TYR A 62 10.33 14.06 -4.78
CA TYR A 62 11.55 13.51 -5.33
C TYR A 62 12.72 14.51 -5.26
N GLN A 63 12.52 15.75 -5.70
CA GLN A 63 13.53 16.80 -5.70
C GLN A 63 13.96 17.18 -4.28
N ALA A 64 13.06 17.08 -3.33
CA ALA A 64 13.35 17.29 -1.92
C ALA A 64 14.16 16.14 -1.29
N GLY A 65 14.50 15.09 -2.03
CA GLY A 65 15.22 13.93 -1.51
C GLY A 65 14.45 13.24 -0.39
N TYR A 66 13.15 13.08 -0.57
CA TYR A 66 12.22 12.56 0.43
C TYR A 66 12.13 13.43 1.69
N ARG A 67 12.16 14.73 1.54
CA ARG A 67 11.75 15.61 2.63
C ARG A 67 10.27 15.47 2.90
N ASP A 68 9.92 15.65 4.15
CA ASP A 68 8.56 15.53 4.60
C ASP A 68 7.73 16.75 4.14
N PHE A 69 6.50 16.50 3.71
CA PHE A 69 5.51 17.52 3.37
C PHE A 69 4.43 17.48 4.44
N PRO A 70 4.42 18.44 5.37
CA PRO A 70 3.45 18.46 6.46
C PRO A 70 2.05 18.77 5.93
N PRO A 71 1.02 18.31 6.65
CA PRO A 71 -0.35 18.72 6.40
C PRO A 71 -0.57 20.19 6.80
N THR A 72 -1.81 20.64 6.69
CA THR A 72 -2.23 21.96 7.18
C THR A 72 -1.84 22.15 8.65
N ALA A 73 -1.34 23.33 8.98
CA ALA A 73 -0.88 23.64 10.34
C ALA A 73 -2.02 23.47 11.37
N ILE A 74 -1.68 22.88 12.50
CA ILE A 74 -2.58 22.77 13.65
C ILE A 74 -2.67 24.15 14.32
N PRO A 75 -3.89 24.67 14.58
CA PRO A 75 -4.10 25.90 15.35
C PRO A 75 -3.42 25.83 16.74
N ASP A 76 -2.87 26.94 17.19
CA ASP A 76 -2.08 26.98 18.43
C ASP A 76 -2.85 26.45 19.64
N GLU A 77 -4.14 26.77 19.74
CA GLU A 77 -5.04 26.33 20.81
C GLU A 77 -5.28 24.81 20.81
N LEU A 78 -5.05 24.14 19.69
CA LEU A 78 -5.25 22.70 19.54
C LEU A 78 -3.93 21.89 19.58
N LYS A 79 -2.77 22.53 19.69
CA LYS A 79 -1.49 21.83 19.70
C LYS A 79 -1.28 20.94 20.94
N ASN A 80 -1.86 21.34 22.08
CA ASN A 80 -1.67 20.69 23.37
C ASN A 80 -2.84 19.84 23.85
N VAL A 81 -3.89 19.67 23.02
CA VAL A 81 -4.99 18.73 23.32
C VAL A 81 -4.69 17.35 22.78
N ASP A 82 -5.41 16.34 23.25
CA ASP A 82 -5.32 14.97 22.69
C ASP A 82 -5.77 14.95 21.22
N ALA A 83 -5.32 13.93 20.49
CA ALA A 83 -5.57 13.83 19.06
C ALA A 83 -7.06 13.72 18.73
N MET A 84 -7.84 12.99 19.53
CA MET A 84 -9.27 12.82 19.26
C MET A 84 -10.07 14.11 19.45
N THR A 85 -9.76 14.88 20.48
CA THR A 85 -10.32 16.24 20.68
C THR A 85 -9.97 17.13 19.49
N ARG A 86 -8.72 17.10 19.02
CA ARG A 86 -8.27 17.84 17.85
C ARG A 86 -9.04 17.46 16.60
N VAL A 87 -9.15 16.16 16.30
CA VAL A 87 -9.90 15.64 15.16
C VAL A 87 -11.35 16.10 15.18
N LYS A 88 -12.01 15.98 16.34
CA LYS A 88 -13.41 16.42 16.51
C LYS A 88 -13.58 17.93 16.31
N SER A 89 -12.63 18.73 16.79
CA SER A 89 -12.67 20.21 16.69
C SER A 89 -12.38 20.68 15.26
N MET A 90 -11.36 20.12 14.61
CA MET A 90 -10.98 20.50 13.26
C MET A 90 -11.86 19.85 12.19
N LYS A 91 -12.66 18.83 12.52
CA LYS A 91 -13.34 17.95 11.57
C LYS A 91 -12.37 17.35 10.54
N ARG A 92 -11.18 16.98 10.99
CA ARG A 92 -10.08 16.57 10.11
C ARG A 92 -9.14 15.60 10.82
N ILE A 93 -8.81 14.50 10.14
CA ILE A 93 -7.79 13.55 10.57
C ILE A 93 -6.45 13.92 9.91
N LEU A 94 -5.39 13.96 10.70
CA LEU A 94 -4.03 14.20 10.22
C LEU A 94 -3.26 12.87 10.18
N ALA A 95 -2.85 12.43 8.99
CA ALA A 95 -2.11 11.18 8.83
C ALA A 95 -0.81 11.38 8.05
N CYS A 96 0.19 10.57 8.37
CA CYS A 96 1.43 10.46 7.62
C CYS A 96 1.43 9.17 6.79
N ALA A 97 1.87 9.26 5.55
CA ALA A 97 1.98 8.13 4.64
C ALA A 97 3.20 8.27 3.73
N ASP A 98 3.69 7.16 3.20
CA ASP A 98 4.72 7.20 2.16
C ASP A 98 4.09 7.52 0.81
N GLY A 99 4.66 8.50 0.10
CA GLY A 99 4.15 8.93 -1.21
C GLY A 99 4.44 7.94 -2.36
N TRP A 100 5.15 6.83 -2.07
CA TRP A 100 5.69 5.91 -3.07
C TRP A 100 5.43 4.44 -2.76
N PHE A 101 4.59 4.14 -1.81
CA PHE A 101 4.35 2.78 -1.31
C PHE A 101 3.09 2.16 -1.95
N TRP A 102 3.04 2.15 -3.28
CA TRP A 102 1.95 1.47 -3.99
C TRP A 102 1.94 -0.04 -3.70
N PRO A 103 0.78 -0.68 -3.51
CA PRO A 103 -0.61 -0.15 -3.56
C PRO A 103 -1.14 0.40 -2.23
N PHE A 104 -0.32 0.54 -1.19
CA PHE A 104 -0.75 0.94 0.16
C PHE A 104 -1.00 2.43 0.26
N SER A 105 -0.05 3.23 -0.23
CA SER A 105 -0.17 4.69 -0.27
C SER A 105 0.67 5.27 -1.42
N ARG A 106 0.21 6.37 -1.99
CA ARG A 106 0.98 7.19 -2.94
C ARG A 106 0.44 8.60 -3.01
N THR A 107 1.28 9.55 -3.41
CA THR A 107 0.80 10.82 -3.90
C THR A 107 -0.07 10.59 -5.13
N ALA A 108 -1.28 11.13 -5.14
CA ALA A 108 -2.23 10.93 -6.21
C ALA A 108 -2.88 12.26 -6.61
N ARG A 109 -3.18 12.43 -7.89
CA ARG A 109 -4.01 13.53 -8.35
C ARG A 109 -5.46 13.29 -7.93
N LYS A 110 -6.27 14.35 -8.01
CA LYS A 110 -7.71 14.24 -7.87
C LYS A 110 -8.22 13.20 -8.88
N ASN A 111 -8.95 12.21 -8.43
CA ASN A 111 -9.51 11.10 -9.19
C ASN A 111 -8.53 9.93 -9.48
N GLU A 112 -7.33 9.94 -8.94
CA GLU A 112 -6.46 8.78 -8.94
C GLU A 112 -6.58 8.00 -7.62
N PRO A 113 -6.38 6.67 -7.64
CA PRO A 113 -6.41 5.89 -6.42
C PRO A 113 -5.21 6.24 -5.54
N PRO A 114 -5.45 6.67 -4.29
CA PRO A 114 -4.37 7.14 -3.41
C PRO A 114 -3.62 6.01 -2.71
N GLY A 115 -4.08 4.79 -2.85
CA GLY A 115 -3.62 3.61 -2.15
C GLY A 115 -4.63 3.10 -1.13
N LEU A 116 -4.60 1.79 -0.91
CA LEU A 116 -5.62 1.08 -0.13
C LEU A 116 -5.72 1.57 1.33
N GLU A 117 -4.60 1.89 1.98
CA GLU A 117 -4.62 2.38 3.36
C GLU A 117 -5.16 3.79 3.46
N VAL A 118 -4.79 4.65 2.52
CA VAL A 118 -5.33 6.01 2.43
C VAL A 118 -6.84 5.94 2.20
N GLU A 119 -7.32 5.05 1.34
CA GLU A 119 -8.75 4.88 1.08
C GLU A 119 -9.50 4.31 2.29
N ILE A 120 -8.92 3.37 3.04
CA ILE A 120 -9.49 2.89 4.30
C ILE A 120 -9.68 4.07 5.26
N LEU A 121 -8.64 4.89 5.45
CA LEU A 121 -8.73 6.04 6.35
C LEU A 121 -9.71 7.13 5.84
N GLN A 122 -9.75 7.38 4.52
CA GLN A 122 -10.76 8.26 3.91
C GLN A 122 -12.18 7.77 4.16
N THR A 123 -12.38 6.46 4.10
CA THR A 123 -13.68 5.84 4.37
C THR A 123 -14.11 6.03 5.83
N ILE A 124 -13.18 5.84 6.76
CA ILE A 124 -13.41 6.12 8.19
C ILE A 124 -13.75 7.59 8.39
N ALA A 125 -12.94 8.51 7.87
CA ALA A 125 -13.16 9.94 8.00
C ALA A 125 -14.53 10.37 7.45
N LYS A 126 -14.88 9.92 6.25
CA LYS A 126 -16.18 10.21 5.60
C LYS A 126 -17.38 9.77 6.43
N LYS A 127 -17.34 8.61 7.08
CA LYS A 127 -18.43 8.14 7.96
C LYS A 127 -18.73 9.07 9.10
N HIS A 128 -17.76 9.88 9.51
CA HIS A 128 -17.87 10.84 10.60
C HIS A 128 -17.99 12.31 10.13
N GLY A 129 -18.06 12.53 8.80
CA GLY A 129 -18.11 13.87 8.22
C GLY A 129 -16.81 14.66 8.42
N TRP A 130 -15.67 13.96 8.43
CA TRP A 130 -14.34 14.54 8.60
C TRP A 130 -13.55 14.49 7.30
N ASP A 131 -12.66 15.45 7.12
CA ASP A 131 -11.66 15.45 6.06
C ASP A 131 -10.44 14.62 6.48
N LEU A 132 -9.69 14.14 5.49
CA LEU A 132 -8.36 13.56 5.67
C LEU A 132 -7.32 14.52 5.13
N ASP A 133 -6.33 14.84 5.95
CA ASP A 133 -5.16 15.61 5.57
C ASP A 133 -3.89 14.74 5.69
N LEU A 134 -3.11 14.66 4.62
CA LEU A 134 -1.98 13.76 4.53
C LEU A 134 -0.65 14.54 4.54
N ALA A 135 0.24 14.14 5.42
CA ALA A 135 1.65 14.47 5.34
C ALA A 135 2.39 13.33 4.64
N TRP A 136 3.10 13.66 3.60
CA TRP A 136 3.92 12.70 2.87
C TRP A 136 5.30 12.62 3.51
N VAL A 137 5.65 11.43 4.00
CA VAL A 137 6.87 11.17 4.76
C VAL A 137 7.60 9.98 4.14
N ASN A 138 8.88 10.11 3.88
CA ASN A 138 9.68 8.97 3.47
C ASN A 138 9.81 7.96 4.60
N MET A 139 9.16 6.82 4.47
CA MET A 139 9.20 5.72 5.43
C MET A 139 10.45 4.84 5.27
N VAL A 140 11.10 4.88 4.11
CA VAL A 140 12.33 4.13 3.84
C VAL A 140 13.52 4.88 4.40
N THR A 141 14.08 4.36 5.46
CA THR A 141 15.30 4.89 6.08
C THR A 141 16.33 3.77 6.22
N ARG A 142 17.61 4.15 6.28
CA ARG A 142 18.70 3.19 6.41
C ARG A 142 18.60 2.29 7.66
N PHE A 143 17.98 2.80 8.71
CA PHE A 143 17.90 2.14 10.01
C PHE A 143 16.47 1.81 10.46
N GLY A 144 15.51 1.87 9.53
CA GLY A 144 14.11 1.67 9.85
C GLY A 144 13.37 2.96 10.31
N PRO A 145 12.04 2.95 10.29
CA PRO A 145 11.22 4.14 10.58
C PRO A 145 11.31 4.62 12.02
N GLY A 146 11.56 3.73 12.99
CA GLY A 146 11.67 4.04 14.42
C GLY A 146 13.05 4.52 14.87
N ALA A 147 14.08 4.38 14.03
CA ALA A 147 15.44 4.78 14.39
C ALA A 147 15.58 6.30 14.58
N PRO A 148 16.62 6.77 15.30
CA PRO A 148 16.93 8.20 15.37
C PRO A 148 17.07 8.82 13.97
N GLY A 149 16.32 9.92 13.71
CA GLY A 149 16.22 10.53 12.37
C GLY A 149 15.35 9.77 11.37
N GLY A 150 14.73 8.65 11.76
CA GLY A 150 13.77 7.90 10.98
C GLY A 150 12.43 8.64 10.80
N ALA A 151 11.51 8.00 10.08
CA ALA A 151 10.22 8.60 9.73
C ALA A 151 9.42 9.07 10.96
N TYR A 152 9.38 8.28 12.03
CA TYR A 152 8.62 8.64 13.23
C TYR A 152 9.17 9.88 13.93
N SER A 153 10.50 10.01 14.02
CA SER A 153 11.12 11.17 14.63
C SER A 153 10.91 12.48 13.86
N ARG A 154 10.64 12.39 12.55
CA ARG A 154 10.37 13.53 11.68
C ARG A 154 8.89 13.87 11.56
N SER A 155 8.01 12.94 11.87
CA SER A 155 6.57 13.04 11.67
C SER A 155 5.78 13.01 12.97
N ILE A 156 5.32 11.84 13.40
CA ILE A 156 4.41 11.69 14.54
C ILE A 156 5.00 12.21 15.86
N ASN A 157 6.30 12.00 16.09
CA ASN A 157 6.97 12.49 17.31
C ASN A 157 7.05 14.02 17.36
N LYS A 158 7.08 14.69 16.21
CA LYS A 158 7.01 16.15 16.10
C LYS A 158 5.59 16.70 16.04
N GLY A 159 4.57 15.84 16.09
CA GLY A 159 3.18 16.27 15.98
C GLY A 159 2.76 16.72 14.58
N VAL A 160 3.47 16.28 13.53
CA VAL A 160 3.10 16.55 12.14
C VAL A 160 1.80 15.85 11.77
N CYS A 161 1.59 14.66 12.31
CA CYS A 161 0.38 13.86 12.13
C CYS A 161 0.05 13.11 13.42
N ASP A 162 -1.17 12.56 13.48
CA ASP A 162 -1.69 11.79 14.60
C ASP A 162 -1.61 10.28 14.34
N ILE A 163 -1.55 9.88 13.07
CA ILE A 163 -1.55 8.50 12.60
C ILE A 163 -0.43 8.35 11.57
N VAL A 164 0.30 7.23 11.61
CA VAL A 164 1.23 6.83 10.55
C VAL A 164 0.72 5.55 9.90
N LEU A 165 0.59 5.58 8.57
CA LEU A 165 0.14 4.47 7.74
C LEU A 165 1.35 3.66 7.23
N GLY A 166 1.10 2.47 6.69
CA GLY A 166 2.08 1.73 5.89
C GLY A 166 3.01 0.84 6.67
N LEU A 167 2.57 0.26 7.79
CA LEU A 167 3.43 -0.58 8.62
C LEU A 167 3.03 -2.04 8.61
N THR A 168 4.04 -2.87 8.44
CA THR A 168 3.96 -4.31 8.66
C THR A 168 4.51 -4.61 10.05
N ILE A 169 3.72 -5.26 10.89
CA ILE A 169 4.12 -5.64 12.24
C ILE A 169 4.75 -7.03 12.20
N SER A 170 5.95 -7.18 12.71
CA SER A 170 6.53 -8.46 13.14
C SER A 170 6.43 -8.56 14.67
N GLY A 171 6.29 -9.79 15.21
CA GLY A 171 6.11 -9.98 16.66
C GLY A 171 7.21 -9.43 17.56
N ASP A 172 8.36 -9.05 16.97
CA ASP A 172 9.52 -8.50 17.67
C ASP A 172 9.61 -6.97 17.60
N ASP A 173 8.51 -6.27 17.32
CA ASP A 173 8.51 -4.80 17.20
C ASP A 173 8.65 -4.07 18.55
N HIS A 174 9.56 -4.55 19.40
CA HIS A 174 10.07 -3.84 20.58
C HIS A 174 10.73 -2.50 20.26
N HIS A 175 10.94 -2.22 18.98
CA HIS A 175 11.53 -0.96 18.50
C HIS A 175 10.64 0.28 18.71
N MET A 176 9.42 0.07 19.19
CA MET A 176 8.48 1.16 19.42
C MET A 176 8.60 1.84 20.77
N GLU A 177 9.13 1.13 21.77
CA GLU A 177 9.24 1.63 23.16
C GLU A 177 9.98 2.96 23.31
N PRO A 178 11.14 3.21 22.65
CA PRO A 178 11.83 4.50 22.80
C PRO A 178 11.04 5.69 22.29
N ASN A 179 10.05 5.45 21.40
CA ASN A 179 9.28 6.48 20.75
C ASN A 179 7.90 6.74 21.40
N GLN A 180 7.53 6.00 22.42
CA GLN A 180 6.20 6.07 23.06
C GLN A 180 5.06 5.97 22.02
N LEU A 181 5.17 4.99 21.15
CA LEU A 181 4.22 4.72 20.07
C LEU A 181 3.52 3.38 20.32
N SER A 182 2.30 3.25 19.80
CA SER A 182 1.47 2.07 19.91
C SER A 182 0.87 1.72 18.54
N PHE A 183 0.71 0.44 18.28
CA PHE A 183 -0.02 -0.02 17.11
C PHE A 183 -1.52 -0.06 17.34
N THR A 184 -2.29 0.25 16.30
CA THR A 184 -3.70 -0.12 16.23
C THR A 184 -3.84 -1.64 16.16
N ARG A 185 -5.06 -2.15 16.35
CA ARG A 185 -5.35 -3.53 15.97
C ARG A 185 -5.02 -3.73 14.48
N PRO A 186 -4.49 -4.90 14.09
CA PRO A 186 -4.28 -5.19 12.67
C PRO A 186 -5.60 -5.22 11.89
N PHE A 187 -5.57 -4.73 10.66
CA PHE A 187 -6.75 -4.70 9.78
C PHE A 187 -6.63 -5.67 8.60
N MET A 188 -5.45 -6.13 8.27
CA MET A 188 -5.18 -7.18 7.29
C MET A 188 -3.83 -7.81 7.58
N SER A 189 -3.49 -8.85 6.84
CA SER A 189 -2.12 -9.33 6.77
C SER A 189 -1.64 -9.37 5.31
N THR A 190 -0.33 -9.25 5.15
CA THR A 190 0.39 -9.42 3.89
C THR A 190 1.30 -10.64 4.01
N GLY A 191 1.77 -11.16 2.89
CA GLY A 191 2.67 -12.30 2.90
C GLY A 191 3.17 -12.64 1.50
N PHE A 192 3.98 -13.69 1.39
CA PHE A 192 4.40 -14.18 0.09
C PHE A 192 3.27 -15.02 -0.54
N VAL A 193 2.94 -14.68 -1.78
CA VAL A 193 1.87 -15.33 -2.55
C VAL A 193 2.45 -16.12 -3.71
N LEU A 194 1.79 -17.24 -4.02
CA LEU A 194 2.18 -18.11 -5.12
C LEU A 194 1.51 -17.63 -6.41
N VAL A 195 2.33 -17.41 -7.42
CA VAL A 195 1.92 -16.98 -8.75
C VAL A 195 2.40 -18.03 -9.76
N THR A 196 1.57 -18.41 -10.71
CA THR A 196 1.87 -19.43 -11.70
C THR A 196 1.63 -18.95 -13.11
N GLN A 197 2.32 -19.58 -14.06
CA GLN A 197 2.13 -19.39 -15.50
C GLN A 197 2.37 -20.72 -16.24
N GLY A 198 1.73 -20.90 -17.40
CA GLY A 198 1.98 -22.02 -18.28
C GLY A 198 1.78 -23.39 -17.60
N PRO A 199 2.78 -24.28 -17.62
CA PRO A 199 2.68 -25.64 -17.08
C PRO A 199 2.36 -25.71 -15.58
N ALA A 200 2.72 -24.71 -14.82
CA ALA A 200 2.51 -24.66 -13.37
C ALA A 200 1.10 -24.20 -12.95
N LYS A 201 0.19 -23.92 -13.89
CA LYS A 201 -1.20 -23.46 -13.56
C LYS A 201 -2.00 -24.44 -12.68
N GLY A 202 -1.62 -25.71 -12.60
CA GLY A 202 -2.24 -26.71 -11.73
C GLY A 202 -1.71 -26.76 -10.30
N VAL A 203 -0.62 -26.07 -10.01
CA VAL A 203 0.03 -26.04 -8.69
C VAL A 203 -0.80 -25.18 -7.73
N LYS A 204 -1.11 -25.72 -6.56
CA LYS A 204 -1.95 -25.05 -5.54
C LYS A 204 -1.19 -24.71 -4.26
N SER A 205 -0.04 -25.33 -4.06
CA SER A 205 0.78 -25.18 -2.85
C SER A 205 2.27 -25.29 -3.18
N LEU A 206 3.11 -24.95 -2.21
CA LEU A 206 4.56 -25.17 -2.32
C LEU A 206 4.93 -26.65 -2.28
N ASP A 207 4.14 -27.48 -1.59
CA ASP A 207 4.31 -28.94 -1.59
C ASP A 207 3.99 -29.53 -2.96
N ASP A 208 2.94 -29.05 -3.63
CA ASP A 208 2.67 -29.45 -5.03
C ASP A 208 3.82 -29.05 -5.95
N ALA A 209 4.34 -27.82 -5.79
CA ALA A 209 5.47 -27.36 -6.58
C ALA A 209 6.71 -28.26 -6.38
N LYS A 210 7.02 -28.60 -5.13
CA LYS A 210 8.10 -29.53 -4.79
C LYS A 210 7.87 -30.92 -5.39
N ALA A 211 6.68 -31.50 -5.20
CA ALA A 211 6.35 -32.84 -5.67
C ALA A 211 6.43 -32.97 -7.20
N GLN A 212 6.12 -31.89 -7.93
CA GLN A 212 6.15 -31.83 -9.39
C GLN A 212 7.49 -31.34 -9.96
N GLY A 213 8.46 -31.02 -9.11
CA GLY A 213 9.75 -30.46 -9.54
C GLY A 213 9.65 -29.07 -10.17
N ILE A 214 8.60 -28.32 -9.84
CA ILE A 214 8.36 -26.96 -10.34
C ILE A 214 9.42 -26.02 -9.77
N LYS A 215 10.10 -25.29 -10.64
CA LYS A 215 11.11 -24.31 -10.27
C LYS A 215 10.46 -22.99 -9.86
N VAL A 216 10.64 -22.61 -8.60
CA VAL A 216 10.02 -21.42 -8.03
C VAL A 216 11.00 -20.25 -8.00
N GLY A 217 10.62 -19.11 -8.58
CA GLY A 217 11.35 -17.85 -8.42
C GLY A 217 11.03 -17.20 -7.08
N VAL A 218 12.05 -16.76 -6.36
CA VAL A 218 11.88 -16.11 -5.03
C VAL A 218 12.78 -14.87 -4.90
N PRO A 219 12.40 -13.85 -4.12
CA PRO A 219 13.30 -12.75 -3.81
C PRO A 219 14.50 -13.25 -2.99
N ALA A 220 15.70 -12.83 -3.36
CA ALA A 220 16.92 -13.13 -2.62
C ALA A 220 16.93 -12.45 -1.26
N TYR A 221 17.62 -13.06 -0.29
CA TYR A 221 17.75 -12.53 1.08
C TYR A 221 16.38 -12.25 1.73
N SER A 222 15.39 -13.05 1.42
CA SER A 222 14.06 -12.94 1.99
C SER A 222 13.71 -14.19 2.81
N PRO A 223 12.78 -14.09 3.77
CA PRO A 223 12.28 -15.27 4.48
C PRO A 223 11.83 -16.38 3.52
N MET A 224 11.34 -16.01 2.32
CA MET A 224 10.92 -17.00 1.32
C MET A 224 12.08 -17.79 0.74
N SER A 225 13.26 -17.17 0.51
CA SER A 225 14.43 -17.90 0.02
C SER A 225 14.96 -18.88 1.06
N GLU A 226 14.95 -18.49 2.33
CA GLU A 226 15.33 -19.36 3.45
C GLU A 226 14.35 -20.53 3.60
N TYR A 227 13.05 -20.24 3.53
CA TYR A 227 12.00 -21.25 3.58
C TYR A 227 12.15 -22.28 2.43
N ALA A 228 12.33 -21.81 1.20
CA ALA A 228 12.51 -22.70 0.05
C ALA A 228 13.71 -23.62 0.22
N GLN A 229 14.82 -23.10 0.71
CA GLN A 229 16.02 -23.86 1.02
C GLN A 229 15.76 -24.92 2.09
N ALA A 230 15.18 -24.52 3.23
CA ALA A 230 14.91 -25.40 4.36
C ALA A 230 13.95 -26.56 4.00
N HIS A 231 12.99 -26.32 3.11
CA HIS A 231 11.99 -27.31 2.71
C HIS A 231 12.35 -28.07 1.43
N GLY A 232 13.53 -27.82 0.85
CA GLY A 232 13.99 -28.51 -0.37
C GLY A 232 13.10 -28.24 -1.59
N ILE A 233 12.54 -27.04 -1.69
CA ILE A 233 11.77 -26.59 -2.85
C ILE A 233 12.76 -26.18 -3.94
N PRO A 234 12.65 -26.65 -5.21
CA PRO A 234 13.51 -26.18 -6.30
C PRO A 234 13.27 -24.67 -6.52
N TYR A 235 14.31 -23.85 -6.39
CA TYR A 235 14.14 -22.42 -6.52
C TYR A 235 15.29 -21.69 -7.22
N SER A 236 15.00 -20.47 -7.68
CA SER A 236 15.99 -19.48 -8.15
C SER A 236 15.72 -18.14 -7.48
N THR A 237 16.79 -17.44 -7.15
CA THR A 237 16.71 -16.14 -6.45
C THR A 237 16.88 -14.97 -7.39
N PHE A 238 16.16 -13.87 -7.09
CA PHE A 238 16.22 -12.60 -7.80
C PHE A 238 16.20 -11.46 -6.76
N PHE A 239 16.79 -10.32 -7.07
CA PHE A 239 16.92 -9.24 -6.08
C PHE A 239 15.60 -8.57 -5.69
N GLN A 240 14.62 -8.52 -6.62
CA GLN A 240 13.39 -7.77 -6.43
C GLN A 240 12.18 -8.57 -6.92
N ASN A 241 11.00 -8.33 -6.32
CA ASN A 241 9.76 -8.98 -6.74
C ASN A 241 9.48 -8.84 -8.25
N TYR A 242 9.77 -7.66 -8.85
CA TYR A 242 9.54 -7.48 -10.28
C TYR A 242 10.45 -8.37 -11.15
N GLN A 243 11.68 -8.65 -10.70
CA GLN A 243 12.59 -9.56 -11.42
C GLN A 243 12.12 -11.02 -11.34
N VAL A 244 11.51 -11.40 -10.20
CA VAL A 244 10.88 -12.73 -10.08
C VAL A 244 9.75 -12.87 -11.09
N ILE A 245 8.89 -11.85 -11.23
CA ILE A 245 7.81 -11.86 -12.24
C ILE A 245 8.36 -11.83 -13.66
N ASP A 246 9.45 -11.11 -13.91
CA ASP A 246 10.09 -11.12 -15.22
C ASP A 246 10.60 -12.52 -15.60
N ALA A 247 11.23 -13.18 -14.65
CA ALA A 247 11.73 -14.54 -14.86
C ALA A 247 10.58 -15.53 -15.11
N LEU A 248 9.45 -15.36 -14.37
CA LEU A 248 8.24 -16.14 -14.61
C LEU A 248 7.70 -15.90 -16.04
N VAL A 249 7.54 -14.65 -16.43
CA VAL A 249 7.00 -14.30 -17.77
C VAL A 249 7.91 -14.78 -18.90
N ARG A 250 9.23 -14.81 -18.68
CA ARG A 250 10.20 -15.36 -19.65
C ARG A 250 10.34 -16.89 -19.61
N GLY A 251 9.65 -17.57 -18.69
CA GLY A 251 9.77 -19.02 -18.52
C GLY A 251 11.10 -19.51 -17.94
N GLU A 252 11.87 -18.64 -17.27
CA GLU A 252 13.09 -19.01 -16.54
C GLU A 252 12.78 -19.76 -15.24
N VAL A 253 11.60 -19.50 -14.71
CA VAL A 253 10.97 -20.22 -13.58
C VAL A 253 9.52 -20.55 -13.94
N ASP A 254 8.98 -21.61 -13.35
CA ASP A 254 7.62 -22.10 -13.65
C ASP A 254 6.57 -21.47 -12.74
N ALA A 255 6.96 -21.10 -11.54
CA ALA A 255 6.14 -20.41 -10.55
C ALA A 255 6.95 -19.30 -9.87
N ALA A 256 6.27 -18.39 -9.16
CA ALA A 256 6.90 -17.30 -8.45
C ALA A 256 6.28 -17.14 -7.06
N MET A 257 7.11 -16.87 -6.07
CA MET A 257 6.68 -16.40 -4.76
C MET A 257 7.09 -14.94 -4.61
N ILE A 258 6.11 -14.06 -4.52
CA ILE A 258 6.34 -12.61 -4.36
C ILE A 258 5.53 -12.07 -3.20
N TRP A 259 5.94 -10.95 -2.65
CA TRP A 259 5.14 -10.24 -1.65
C TRP A 259 3.78 -9.82 -2.21
N SER A 260 2.70 -10.02 -1.44
CA SER A 260 1.32 -9.83 -1.90
C SER A 260 1.03 -8.41 -2.42
N GLY A 261 1.66 -7.38 -1.84
CA GLY A 261 1.56 -6.01 -2.35
C GLY A 261 2.19 -5.83 -3.74
N ALA A 262 3.20 -6.62 -4.08
CA ALA A 262 3.88 -6.50 -5.37
C ALA A 262 3.04 -7.01 -6.56
N ILE A 263 1.99 -7.80 -6.32
CA ILE A 263 1.14 -8.33 -7.39
C ILE A 263 0.39 -7.22 -8.13
N SER A 264 -0.06 -6.21 -7.42
CA SER A 264 -0.74 -5.04 -8.00
C SER A 264 0.19 -4.32 -8.99
N GLN A 265 1.42 -4.03 -8.56
CA GLN A 265 2.40 -3.38 -9.42
C GLN A 265 2.80 -4.27 -10.61
N ALA A 266 2.96 -5.58 -10.38
CA ALA A 266 3.32 -6.52 -11.44
C ALA A 266 2.28 -6.56 -12.57
N ARG A 267 0.99 -6.48 -12.22
CA ARG A 267 -0.11 -6.42 -13.21
C ARG A 267 -0.13 -5.11 -13.99
N LEU A 268 0.18 -3.99 -13.32
CA LEU A 268 0.29 -2.69 -13.98
C LEU A 268 1.48 -2.65 -14.96
N ASP A 269 2.62 -3.19 -14.55
CA ASP A 269 3.84 -3.19 -15.37
C ASP A 269 3.73 -4.12 -16.58
N ARG A 270 2.84 -5.15 -16.49
CA ARG A 270 2.70 -6.19 -17.52
C ARG A 270 1.25 -6.57 -17.71
N PRO A 271 0.43 -5.66 -18.23
CA PRO A 271 -1.01 -5.91 -18.43
C PRO A 271 -1.27 -7.05 -19.42
N GLU A 272 -0.31 -7.34 -20.30
CA GLU A 272 -0.39 -8.41 -21.31
C GLU A 272 0.07 -9.78 -20.79
N ALA A 273 0.68 -9.85 -19.61
CA ALA A 273 1.24 -11.10 -19.12
C ALA A 273 0.17 -11.99 -18.47
N GLU A 274 0.15 -13.26 -18.88
CA GLU A 274 -0.82 -14.25 -18.43
C GLU A 274 -0.37 -15.00 -17.16
N PHE A 275 0.15 -14.30 -16.16
CA PHE A 275 0.41 -14.92 -14.87
C PHE A 275 -0.81 -14.81 -13.94
N GLU A 276 -1.00 -15.84 -13.13
CA GLU A 276 -2.16 -15.94 -12.24
C GLU A 276 -1.73 -16.11 -10.78
N LEU A 277 -2.41 -15.38 -9.90
CA LEU A 277 -2.34 -15.68 -8.48
C LEU A 277 -3.04 -17.02 -8.22
N VAL A 278 -2.39 -17.95 -7.53
CA VAL A 278 -2.99 -19.23 -7.20
C VAL A 278 -4.20 -19.01 -6.30
N LYS A 279 -5.37 -19.34 -6.84
CA LYS A 279 -6.65 -19.12 -6.16
C LYS A 279 -6.75 -19.97 -4.89
N GLY A 280 -7.04 -19.31 -3.78
CA GLY A 280 -7.17 -19.95 -2.48
C GLY A 280 -5.84 -20.24 -1.77
N TYR A 281 -4.70 -19.88 -2.38
CA TYR A 281 -3.42 -19.95 -1.68
C TYR A 281 -3.41 -18.99 -0.50
N VAL A 282 -3.03 -19.49 0.66
CA VAL A 282 -2.83 -18.69 1.87
C VAL A 282 -1.35 -18.80 2.24
N PRO A 283 -0.65 -17.68 2.41
CA PRO A 283 0.74 -17.71 2.85
C PRO A 283 0.88 -18.47 4.17
N VAL A 284 1.94 -19.25 4.29
CA VAL A 284 2.27 -19.95 5.54
C VAL A 284 2.48 -18.92 6.67
N PRO A 285 2.16 -19.27 7.93
CA PRO A 285 2.22 -18.32 9.04
C PRO A 285 3.54 -17.53 9.11
N GLU A 286 4.66 -18.21 8.90
CA GLU A 286 6.01 -17.65 8.93
C GLU A 286 6.29 -16.61 7.83
N MET A 287 5.51 -16.66 6.75
CA MET A 287 5.59 -15.75 5.60
C MET A 287 4.48 -14.72 5.58
N ARG A 288 3.89 -14.45 6.73
CA ARG A 288 2.71 -13.62 6.84
C ARG A 288 2.82 -12.64 7.99
N TRP A 289 2.60 -11.37 7.71
CA TRP A 289 2.75 -10.25 8.65
C TRP A 289 1.48 -9.43 8.71
N ASN A 290 1.13 -8.97 9.89
CA ASN A 290 0.00 -8.07 10.09
C ASN A 290 0.32 -6.67 9.61
N SER A 291 -0.68 -5.97 9.10
CA SER A 291 -0.64 -4.54 8.79
C SER A 291 -1.45 -3.77 9.82
N ALA A 292 -0.86 -2.76 10.40
CA ALA A 292 -1.48 -1.87 11.38
C ALA A 292 -0.99 -0.43 11.19
N TRP A 293 -1.63 0.52 11.84
CA TRP A 293 -1.18 1.91 11.87
C TRP A 293 -0.59 2.25 13.23
N VAL A 294 0.22 3.31 13.25
CA VAL A 294 0.87 3.78 14.46
C VAL A 294 0.22 5.07 14.95
N VAL A 295 0.02 5.14 16.25
CA VAL A 295 -0.40 6.32 17.00
C VAL A 295 0.54 6.55 18.18
N LYS A 296 0.52 7.73 18.80
CA LYS A 296 1.22 7.91 20.08
C LYS A 296 0.54 7.08 21.17
N GLU A 297 1.33 6.45 22.03
CA GLU A 297 0.82 5.60 23.13
C GLU A 297 -0.19 6.33 24.03
N LYS A 298 0.00 7.63 24.27
CA LYS A 298 -0.90 8.46 25.05
C LYS A 298 -2.26 8.75 24.39
N GLU A 299 -2.37 8.55 23.07
CA GLU A 299 -3.58 8.88 22.30
C GLU A 299 -4.57 7.68 22.31
N VAL A 300 -4.97 7.30 23.53
CA VAL A 300 -5.79 6.10 23.78
C VAL A 300 -7.15 6.18 23.09
N GLU A 301 -7.82 7.35 23.11
CA GLU A 301 -9.13 7.49 22.46
C GLU A 301 -9.05 7.39 20.93
N LEU A 302 -8.01 7.98 20.33
CA LEU A 302 -7.79 7.85 18.88
C LEU A 302 -7.52 6.40 18.50
N LYS A 303 -6.66 5.71 19.26
CA LYS A 303 -6.39 4.29 19.04
C LYS A 303 -7.66 3.44 19.11
N GLN A 304 -8.44 3.60 20.17
CA GLN A 304 -9.70 2.86 20.35
C GLN A 304 -10.68 3.13 19.21
N PHE A 305 -10.83 4.40 18.79
CA PHE A 305 -11.66 4.78 17.66
C PHE A 305 -11.25 4.07 16.36
N LEU A 306 -9.95 3.98 16.09
CA LEU A 306 -9.43 3.28 14.90
C LEU A 306 -9.65 1.76 15.03
N ASP A 307 -9.39 1.19 16.19
CA ASP A 307 -9.57 -0.24 16.46
C ASP A 307 -11.04 -0.67 16.27
N ASP A 308 -11.99 0.13 16.76
CA ASP A 308 -13.42 -0.11 16.58
C ASP A 308 -13.84 0.04 15.11
N SER A 309 -13.28 1.04 14.42
CA SER A 309 -13.52 1.26 13.00
C SER A 309 -13.04 0.06 12.17
N PHE A 310 -11.85 -0.46 12.44
CA PHE A 310 -11.33 -1.65 11.77
C PHE A 310 -12.19 -2.88 12.05
N GLU A 311 -12.60 -3.09 13.28
CA GLU A 311 -13.48 -4.21 13.61
C GLU A 311 -14.78 -4.17 12.83
N GLN A 312 -15.42 -2.99 12.77
CA GLN A 312 -16.64 -2.80 12.00
C GLN A 312 -16.42 -3.04 10.50
N MET A 313 -15.34 -2.48 9.94
CA MET A 313 -15.03 -2.63 8.51
C MET A 313 -14.59 -4.04 8.14
N LEU A 314 -13.94 -4.78 9.04
CA LEU A 314 -13.64 -6.19 8.86
C LEU A 314 -14.92 -7.03 8.85
N ARG A 315 -15.81 -6.84 9.82
CA ARG A 315 -17.10 -7.55 9.91
C ARG A 315 -18.00 -7.29 8.70
N SER A 316 -18.03 -6.08 8.19
CA SER A 316 -18.81 -5.71 6.99
C SER A 316 -18.16 -6.14 5.66
N GLY A 317 -16.93 -6.62 5.69
CA GLY A 317 -16.14 -6.94 4.51
C GLY A 317 -15.68 -5.72 3.71
N GLU A 318 -15.79 -4.52 4.24
CA GLU A 318 -15.43 -3.28 3.56
C GLU A 318 -13.92 -3.19 3.32
N ILE A 319 -13.07 -3.54 4.29
CA ILE A 319 -11.62 -3.62 4.12
C ILE A 319 -11.27 -4.60 3.01
N ARG A 320 -11.87 -5.81 3.02
CA ARG A 320 -11.65 -6.79 1.94
C ARG A 320 -11.94 -6.20 0.57
N ARG A 321 -13.11 -5.55 0.40
CA ARG A 321 -13.48 -4.94 -0.89
C ARG A 321 -12.51 -3.85 -1.34
N ILE A 322 -12.02 -3.02 -0.41
CA ILE A 322 -11.01 -2.02 -0.73
C ILE A 322 -9.72 -2.71 -1.19
N VAL A 323 -9.17 -3.62 -0.40
CA VAL A 323 -7.90 -4.30 -0.69
C VAL A 323 -7.93 -5.04 -2.04
N GLU A 324 -8.98 -5.83 -2.29
CA GLU A 324 -9.13 -6.61 -3.52
C GLU A 324 -9.29 -5.72 -4.76
N ARG A 325 -9.89 -4.53 -4.63
CA ARG A 325 -10.02 -3.54 -5.71
C ARG A 325 -8.67 -2.99 -6.16
N TYR A 326 -7.67 -2.92 -5.26
CA TYR A 326 -6.28 -2.61 -5.60
C TYR A 326 -5.50 -3.81 -6.18
N GLY A 327 -6.17 -4.93 -6.45
CA GLY A 327 -5.55 -6.13 -6.99
C GLY A 327 -4.68 -6.89 -6.00
N VAL A 328 -4.78 -6.58 -4.72
CA VAL A 328 -4.09 -7.27 -3.63
C VAL A 328 -5.00 -8.36 -3.06
N PRO A 329 -4.53 -9.60 -2.87
CA PRO A 329 -5.33 -10.61 -2.20
C PRO A 329 -5.52 -10.22 -0.73
N PHE A 330 -6.77 -10.29 -0.26
CA PHE A 330 -7.07 -10.02 1.14
C PHE A 330 -6.84 -11.24 2.00
N TYR A 331 -6.00 -11.09 3.00
CA TYR A 331 -5.83 -12.04 4.10
C TYR A 331 -6.24 -11.38 5.41
N PRO A 332 -7.09 -12.04 6.24
CA PRO A 332 -7.44 -11.49 7.55
C PRO A 332 -6.18 -11.42 8.43
N PRO A 333 -6.19 -10.60 9.48
CA PRO A 333 -5.10 -10.60 10.46
C PRO A 333 -4.78 -12.00 10.97
N VAL A 334 -3.50 -12.28 11.22
CA VAL A 334 -3.06 -13.51 11.86
C VAL A 334 -2.90 -13.32 13.35
N ASP A 335 -3.09 -14.41 14.10
CA ASP A 335 -2.72 -14.46 15.50
C ASP A 335 -1.19 -14.53 15.62
N ASP A 336 -0.59 -13.52 16.24
CA ASP A 336 0.86 -13.47 16.44
C ASP A 336 1.38 -14.64 17.27
N ALA A 337 0.58 -15.18 18.21
CA ALA A 337 0.94 -16.37 18.97
C ALA A 337 1.12 -17.61 18.06
N ALA A 338 0.28 -17.74 17.03
CA ALA A 338 0.42 -18.84 16.07
C ALA A 338 1.70 -18.73 15.25
N ARG A 339 2.11 -17.49 14.88
CA ARG A 339 3.35 -17.23 14.16
C ARG A 339 4.59 -17.52 14.99
N VAL A 340 4.64 -17.01 16.22
CA VAL A 340 5.76 -17.26 17.16
C VAL A 340 5.93 -18.76 17.43
N ASN A 341 4.85 -19.50 17.63
CA ASN A 341 4.92 -20.95 17.83
C ASN A 341 5.45 -21.69 16.58
N ALA A 342 5.12 -21.22 15.37
CA ALA A 342 5.66 -21.78 14.14
C ALA A 342 7.16 -21.48 13.97
N GLU A 343 7.64 -20.31 14.38
CA GLU A 343 9.05 -19.95 14.38
C GLU A 343 9.87 -20.79 15.40
N LEU A 344 9.37 -20.89 16.63
CA LEU A 344 10.02 -21.71 17.68
C LEU A 344 10.06 -23.21 17.31
N GLY A 345 9.01 -23.71 16.64
CA GLY A 345 8.99 -25.10 16.14
C GLY A 345 10.05 -25.37 15.07
N ARG A 346 10.42 -24.37 14.26
CA ARG A 346 11.50 -24.48 13.27
C ARG A 346 12.89 -24.45 13.87
N GLU A 347 13.14 -23.54 14.82
CA GLU A 347 14.42 -23.48 15.54
C GLU A 347 14.72 -24.80 16.26
N ALA A 348 13.69 -25.40 16.87
CA ALA A 348 13.82 -26.72 17.49
C ALA A 348 14.12 -27.84 16.49
N ALA A 349 13.59 -27.75 15.27
CA ALA A 349 13.82 -28.74 14.21
C ALA A 349 15.18 -28.58 13.51
N GLN A 350 15.77 -27.41 13.53
CA GLN A 350 17.10 -27.10 12.96
C GLN A 350 18.25 -27.31 13.96
N GLY A 351 17.93 -27.36 15.25
CA GLY A 351 18.91 -27.58 16.35
C GLY A 351 19.18 -29.06 16.69
N ASN A 352 18.57 -30.00 15.95
CA ASN A 352 18.83 -31.43 15.97
C ASN A 352 19.46 -31.87 14.63
#